data_914c21e5f732ca238216b82b2eaeaab9
#
_entry.id   914c21e5f732ca238216b82b2eaeaab9
#
_cell.length_a   1.000
_cell.length_b   1.000
_cell.length_c   1.000
_cell.angle_alpha   90.00
_cell.angle_beta   90.00
_cell.angle_gamma   90.00
#
_symmetry.space_group_name_H-M   'P 1'
#
loop_
_entity.id
_entity.type
_entity.pdbx_description
1 polymer ?
#
loop_
_entity_poly.entity_id
_entity_poly.type
_entity_poly.pdbx_seq_one_letter_code
_entity_poly.pdbx_strand_id
1 'polypeptide(L)'
;MENNVIKDGFVSFLGYKTYYRIVNPCGKKVPLVICHGGPGSTHNSYEVLDDMAFKEDRPIVRYDQLGCGLSSLSSPHTYLWNKETWMDELNNLREKLGLKKIHLRGHSWGGRLALLYLLDRKPDGVLSVTLSSTLSSASLWKEETHHLLSYLPSYEKEALLKAEEAMDFSSLEYHNAYEHYYHLFIGGPF
;
A
#
# COMPACT_ATOMS: atom_id res chain seq x y z
N MET A 1 -5.26 33.47 -8.87
CA MET A 1 -5.85 32.19 -8.32
C MET A 1 -5.21 31.09 -9.09
N GLU A 2 -4.21 30.42 -8.49
CA GLU A 2 -3.65 29.19 -9.08
C GLU A 2 -4.76 28.15 -9.10
N ASN A 3 -5.12 27.69 -10.30
CA ASN A 3 -6.08 26.61 -10.44
C ASN A 3 -5.45 25.36 -9.84
N ASN A 4 -5.94 24.90 -8.70
CA ASN A 4 -5.59 23.62 -8.11
C ASN A 4 -5.97 22.52 -9.12
N VAL A 5 -5.04 22.15 -9.99
CA VAL A 5 -5.31 21.20 -11.06
C VAL A 5 -5.07 19.78 -10.53
N ILE A 6 -6.12 18.97 -10.66
CA ILE A 6 -6.05 17.53 -10.45
C ILE A 6 -6.29 16.85 -11.79
N LYS A 7 -5.48 15.85 -12.11
CA LYS A 7 -5.63 14.99 -13.27
C LYS A 7 -5.78 13.55 -12.79
N ASP A 8 -6.83 12.89 -13.19
CA ASP A 8 -7.02 11.47 -12.95
C ASP A 8 -7.37 10.71 -14.24
N GLY A 9 -7.30 9.39 -14.16
CA GLY A 9 -7.58 8.53 -15.30
C GLY A 9 -7.13 7.10 -15.06
N PHE A 10 -7.00 6.37 -16.16
CA PHE A 10 -6.61 4.97 -16.14
C PHE A 10 -5.44 4.71 -17.09
N VAL A 11 -4.56 3.82 -16.70
CA VAL A 11 -3.57 3.21 -17.59
C VAL A 11 -3.90 1.73 -17.78
N SER A 12 -3.71 1.22 -18.99
CA SER A 12 -3.92 -0.21 -19.27
C SER A 12 -2.76 -1.04 -18.72
N PHE A 13 -3.09 -2.14 -18.04
CA PHE A 13 -2.14 -3.12 -17.53
C PHE A 13 -2.74 -4.53 -17.57
N LEU A 14 -2.09 -5.47 -18.24
CA LEU A 14 -2.50 -6.89 -18.39
C LEU A 14 -3.97 -7.09 -18.85
N GLY A 15 -4.50 -6.19 -19.69
CA GLY A 15 -5.91 -6.24 -20.11
C GLY A 15 -6.89 -5.59 -19.13
N TYR A 16 -6.43 -5.14 -17.97
CA TYR A 16 -7.17 -4.41 -16.96
C TYR A 16 -6.79 -2.93 -16.95
N LYS A 17 -7.31 -2.17 -15.97
CA LYS A 17 -7.06 -0.74 -15.84
C LYS A 17 -6.58 -0.43 -14.45
N THR A 18 -5.47 0.30 -14.37
CA THR A 18 -4.96 0.88 -13.11
C THR A 18 -5.39 2.34 -13.04
N TYR A 19 -6.19 2.70 -12.06
CA TYR A 19 -6.58 4.07 -11.78
C TYR A 19 -5.42 4.85 -11.17
N TYR A 20 -5.26 6.10 -11.61
CA TYR A 20 -4.31 7.03 -11.01
C TYR A 20 -4.92 8.41 -10.82
N ARG A 21 -4.38 9.17 -9.88
CA ARG A 21 -4.66 10.57 -9.63
C ARG A 21 -3.35 11.34 -9.45
N ILE A 22 -3.22 12.46 -10.13
CA ILE A 22 -2.08 13.37 -10.03
C ILE A 22 -2.59 14.71 -9.51
N VAL A 23 -2.11 15.11 -8.35
CA VAL A 23 -2.34 16.45 -7.80
C VAL A 23 -1.16 17.35 -8.20
N ASN A 24 -1.45 18.56 -8.66
CA ASN A 24 -0.48 19.51 -9.21
C ASN A 24 0.38 18.91 -10.36
N PRO A 25 -0.22 18.44 -11.46
CA PRO A 25 0.51 17.77 -12.55
C PRO A 25 1.54 18.69 -13.26
N CYS A 26 1.42 20.01 -13.09
CA CYS A 26 2.33 21.01 -13.65
C CYS A 26 3.46 21.43 -12.69
N GLY A 27 3.52 20.85 -11.50
CA GLY A 27 4.57 21.11 -10.52
C GLY A 27 5.96 20.83 -11.08
N LYS A 28 6.95 21.66 -10.71
CA LYS A 28 8.30 21.66 -11.31
C LYS A 28 9.25 20.69 -10.63
N LYS A 29 8.98 20.30 -9.38
CA LYS A 29 9.81 19.37 -8.63
C LYS A 29 9.56 17.92 -9.11
N VAL A 30 10.50 17.04 -8.82
CA VAL A 30 10.37 15.61 -9.10
C VAL A 30 9.14 15.03 -8.41
N PRO A 31 8.27 14.29 -9.13
CA PRO A 31 7.04 13.76 -8.58
C PRO A 31 7.24 12.80 -7.39
N LEU A 32 6.29 12.80 -6.47
CA LEU A 32 6.15 11.80 -5.43
C LEU A 32 5.10 10.77 -5.86
N VAL A 33 5.49 9.51 -5.98
CA VAL A 33 4.57 8.38 -6.22
C VAL A 33 4.28 7.68 -4.90
N ILE A 34 3.01 7.43 -4.61
CA ILE A 34 2.56 6.82 -3.36
C ILE A 34 1.95 5.44 -3.64
N CYS A 35 2.53 4.41 -3.00
CA CYS A 35 1.99 3.05 -2.94
C CYS A 35 1.20 2.90 -1.64
N HIS A 36 -0.11 2.66 -1.75
CA HIS A 36 -0.99 2.48 -0.60
C HIS A 36 -0.77 1.14 0.11
N GLY A 37 -1.27 1.06 1.33
CA GLY A 37 -1.20 -0.14 2.18
C GLY A 37 -2.23 -1.21 1.84
N GLY A 38 -2.40 -2.15 2.73
CA GLY A 38 -3.28 -3.31 2.61
C GLY A 38 -2.47 -4.61 2.57
N PRO A 39 -2.53 -5.42 1.48
CA PRO A 39 -3.23 -5.19 0.20
C PRO A 39 -4.74 -4.96 0.36
N GLY A 40 -5.34 -4.19 -0.55
CA GLY A 40 -6.78 -3.95 -0.55
C GLY A 40 -7.23 -2.53 -0.13
N SER A 41 -6.30 -1.65 0.30
CA SER A 41 -6.61 -0.23 0.54
C SER A 41 -6.76 0.55 -0.78
N THR A 42 -6.82 1.87 -0.71
CA THR A 42 -6.99 2.76 -1.87
C THR A 42 -6.12 4.00 -1.77
N HIS A 43 -6.05 4.77 -2.86
CA HIS A 43 -5.35 6.04 -2.94
C HIS A 43 -5.92 7.11 -1.99
N ASN A 44 -7.18 7.01 -1.56
CA ASN A 44 -7.90 8.03 -0.79
C ASN A 44 -7.23 8.33 0.56
N SER A 45 -6.64 7.34 1.21
CA SER A 45 -5.96 7.48 2.50
C SER A 45 -4.85 8.56 2.51
N TYR A 46 -4.44 9.03 1.32
CA TYR A 46 -3.37 10.02 1.17
C TYR A 46 -3.85 11.37 0.63
N GLU A 47 -5.14 11.63 0.60
CA GLU A 47 -5.70 12.93 0.19
C GLU A 47 -5.26 14.08 1.11
N VAL A 48 -4.96 13.75 2.36
CA VAL A 48 -4.35 14.67 3.32
C VAL A 48 -3.04 15.32 2.84
N LEU A 49 -2.37 14.70 1.86
CA LEU A 49 -1.13 15.23 1.27
C LEU A 49 -1.36 16.16 0.07
N ASP A 50 -2.59 16.37 -0.37
CA ASP A 50 -2.89 17.16 -1.57
C ASP A 50 -2.42 18.60 -1.45
N ASP A 51 -2.61 19.23 -0.30
CA ASP A 51 -2.11 20.58 -0.04
C ASP A 51 -0.59 20.70 -0.17
N MET A 52 0.13 19.64 0.19
CA MET A 52 1.59 19.61 0.05
C MET A 52 2.02 19.66 -1.41
N ALA A 53 1.24 19.11 -2.34
CA ALA A 53 1.56 19.14 -3.78
C ALA A 53 1.68 20.56 -4.29
N PHE A 54 0.81 21.46 -3.83
CA PHE A 54 0.81 22.88 -4.23
C PHE A 54 1.85 23.68 -3.45
N LYS A 55 1.93 23.51 -2.13
CA LYS A 55 2.91 24.22 -1.28
C LYS A 55 4.34 23.94 -1.68
N GLU A 56 4.62 22.71 -2.10
CA GLU A 56 5.96 22.26 -2.45
C GLU A 56 6.25 22.32 -3.96
N ASP A 57 5.31 22.77 -4.78
CA ASP A 57 5.40 22.75 -6.25
C ASP A 57 5.83 21.36 -6.79
N ARG A 58 5.25 20.29 -6.22
CA ARG A 58 5.59 18.89 -6.49
C ARG A 58 4.36 18.09 -6.90
N PRO A 59 4.35 17.45 -8.09
CA PRO A 59 3.28 16.51 -8.41
C PRO A 59 3.24 15.36 -7.41
N ILE A 60 2.04 15.03 -6.91
CA ILE A 60 1.80 13.83 -6.11
C ILE A 60 0.95 12.88 -6.94
N VAL A 61 1.50 11.71 -7.21
CA VAL A 61 0.85 10.64 -7.97
C VAL A 61 0.40 9.57 -6.99
N ARG A 62 -0.89 9.31 -6.96
CA ARG A 62 -1.51 8.22 -6.22
C ARG A 62 -2.20 7.29 -7.21
N TYR A 63 -2.26 6.00 -6.91
CA TYR A 63 -2.96 5.03 -7.75
C TYR A 63 -3.59 3.95 -6.88
N ASP A 64 -4.63 3.32 -7.41
CA ASP A 64 -5.19 2.10 -6.82
C ASP A 64 -4.49 0.91 -7.46
N GLN A 65 -3.84 0.09 -6.63
CA GLN A 65 -3.19 -1.13 -7.10
C GLN A 65 -4.24 -2.08 -7.70
N LEU A 66 -3.83 -2.89 -8.65
CA LEU A 66 -4.71 -3.85 -9.33
C LEU A 66 -5.52 -4.68 -8.32
N GLY A 67 -6.82 -4.74 -8.52
CA GLY A 67 -7.78 -5.38 -7.61
C GLY A 67 -8.30 -4.49 -6.48
N CYS A 68 -7.82 -3.24 -6.36
CA CYS A 68 -8.21 -2.32 -5.30
C CYS A 68 -9.01 -1.13 -5.85
N GLY A 69 -9.94 -0.60 -5.07
CA GLY A 69 -10.66 0.64 -5.34
C GLY A 69 -11.20 0.74 -6.77
N LEU A 70 -10.80 1.80 -7.49
CA LEU A 70 -11.19 2.03 -8.88
C LEU A 70 -10.44 1.14 -9.89
N SER A 71 -9.42 0.39 -9.45
CA SER A 71 -8.74 -0.66 -10.21
C SER A 71 -9.30 -2.06 -9.91
N SER A 72 -10.50 -2.15 -9.34
CA SER A 72 -11.16 -3.41 -8.97
C SER A 72 -11.39 -4.31 -10.20
N LEU A 73 -11.40 -5.61 -9.95
CA LEU A 73 -11.63 -6.65 -10.94
C LEU A 73 -13.03 -7.22 -10.78
N SER A 74 -13.68 -7.56 -11.88
CA SER A 74 -15.05 -8.11 -11.90
C SER A 74 -15.14 -9.52 -11.31
N SER A 75 -14.02 -10.23 -11.24
CA SER A 75 -13.93 -11.58 -10.66
C SER A 75 -12.55 -11.82 -10.04
N PRO A 76 -12.42 -12.77 -9.08
CA PRO A 76 -11.14 -13.09 -8.51
C PRO A 76 -10.22 -13.73 -9.55
N HIS A 77 -8.99 -13.22 -9.63
CA HIS A 77 -7.93 -13.71 -10.51
C HIS A 77 -6.70 -14.02 -9.68
N THR A 78 -6.74 -15.12 -8.94
CA THR A 78 -5.71 -15.48 -7.94
C THR A 78 -4.29 -15.54 -8.51
N TYR A 79 -4.14 -15.84 -9.81
CA TYR A 79 -2.85 -15.85 -10.50
C TYR A 79 -2.19 -14.46 -10.61
N LEU A 80 -2.96 -13.38 -10.44
CA LEU A 80 -2.45 -12.01 -10.42
C LEU A 80 -1.91 -11.58 -9.05
N TRP A 81 -2.24 -12.32 -7.97
CA TRP A 81 -1.86 -11.94 -6.61
C TRP A 81 -0.45 -12.42 -6.28
N ASN A 82 0.54 -11.81 -6.92
CA ASN A 82 1.96 -12.08 -6.70
C ASN A 82 2.76 -10.77 -6.76
N LYS A 83 3.97 -10.78 -6.19
CA LYS A 83 4.82 -9.59 -6.11
C LYS A 83 5.23 -9.05 -7.48
N GLU A 84 5.41 -9.93 -8.45
CA GLU A 84 5.80 -9.60 -9.81
C GLU A 84 4.76 -8.71 -10.46
N THR A 85 3.49 -9.07 -10.35
CA THR A 85 2.37 -8.31 -10.91
C THR A 85 2.34 -6.88 -10.39
N TRP A 86 2.44 -6.67 -9.07
CA TRP A 86 2.39 -5.31 -8.50
C TRP A 86 3.65 -4.49 -8.79
N MET A 87 4.83 -5.11 -8.86
CA MET A 87 6.06 -4.42 -9.29
C MET A 87 5.96 -4.00 -10.76
N ASP A 88 5.45 -4.87 -11.62
CA ASP A 88 5.30 -4.59 -13.06
C ASP A 88 4.20 -3.56 -13.31
N GLU A 89 3.13 -3.56 -12.50
CA GLU A 89 2.10 -2.51 -12.50
C GLU A 89 2.70 -1.13 -12.18
N LEU A 90 3.51 -1.03 -11.11
CA LEU A 90 4.19 0.21 -10.75
C LEU A 90 5.12 0.68 -11.87
N ASN A 91 5.85 -0.24 -12.51
CA ASN A 91 6.71 0.09 -13.64
C ASN A 91 5.88 0.59 -14.83
N ASN A 92 4.81 -0.10 -15.20
CA ASN A 92 3.89 0.29 -16.25
C ASN A 92 3.27 1.68 -16.00
N LEU A 93 2.85 1.94 -14.76
CA LEU A 93 2.33 3.26 -14.36
C LEU A 93 3.37 4.35 -14.62
N ARG A 94 4.61 4.15 -14.20
CA ARG A 94 5.72 5.09 -14.41
C ARG A 94 5.95 5.35 -15.89
N GLU A 95 6.00 4.30 -16.70
CA GLU A 95 6.22 4.40 -18.16
C GLU A 95 5.07 5.16 -18.84
N LYS A 96 3.82 4.78 -18.57
CA LYS A 96 2.62 5.39 -19.20
C LYS A 96 2.42 6.85 -18.81
N LEU A 97 2.85 7.24 -17.61
CA LEU A 97 2.77 8.62 -17.15
C LEU A 97 4.07 9.42 -17.40
N GLY A 98 5.10 8.82 -18.00
CA GLY A 98 6.37 9.49 -18.30
C GLY A 98 7.19 9.84 -17.05
N LEU A 99 7.03 9.13 -15.96
CA LEU A 99 7.65 9.39 -14.65
C LEU A 99 9.08 8.84 -14.60
N LYS A 100 9.99 9.47 -15.34
CA LYS A 100 11.41 9.05 -15.45
C LYS A 100 12.14 9.15 -14.11
N LYS A 101 11.95 10.26 -13.38
CA LYS A 101 12.51 10.48 -12.04
C LYS A 101 11.36 10.60 -11.04
N ILE A 102 11.46 9.93 -9.91
CA ILE A 102 10.44 9.95 -8.85
C ILE A 102 11.09 9.93 -7.47
N HIS A 103 10.35 10.44 -6.49
CA HIS A 103 10.44 10.00 -5.10
C HIS A 103 9.35 8.96 -4.89
N LEU A 104 9.62 7.91 -4.13
CA LEU A 104 8.67 6.82 -3.87
C LEU A 104 8.30 6.84 -2.39
N ARG A 105 7.02 6.74 -2.08
CA ARG A 105 6.53 6.53 -0.73
C ARG A 105 5.70 5.26 -0.68
N GLY A 106 5.99 4.40 0.28
CA GLY A 106 5.17 3.23 0.56
C GLY A 106 4.75 3.17 2.02
N HIS A 107 3.48 2.85 2.25
CA HIS A 107 2.94 2.64 3.59
C HIS A 107 2.54 1.18 3.76
N SER A 108 2.89 0.56 4.89
CA SER A 108 2.53 -0.82 5.20
C SER A 108 2.90 -1.76 4.06
N TRP A 109 1.95 -2.48 3.47
CA TRP A 109 2.13 -3.29 2.25
C TRP A 109 2.78 -2.50 1.10
N GLY A 110 2.36 -1.26 0.86
CA GLY A 110 2.96 -0.41 -0.17
C GLY A 110 4.43 -0.10 0.08
N GLY A 111 4.87 -0.07 1.34
CA GLY A 111 6.29 0.04 1.69
C GLY A 111 7.06 -1.24 1.36
N ARG A 112 6.48 -2.41 1.60
CA ARG A 112 7.04 -3.68 1.15
C ARG A 112 7.13 -3.75 -0.37
N LEU A 113 6.09 -3.34 -1.09
CA LEU A 113 6.10 -3.25 -2.55
C LEU A 113 7.24 -2.35 -3.04
N ALA A 114 7.42 -1.17 -2.44
CA ALA A 114 8.51 -0.25 -2.78
C ALA A 114 9.89 -0.89 -2.57
N LEU A 115 10.10 -1.61 -1.47
CA LEU A 115 11.35 -2.33 -1.21
C LEU A 115 11.59 -3.44 -2.25
N LEU A 116 10.60 -4.28 -2.54
CA LEU A 116 10.70 -5.33 -3.54
C LEU A 116 11.01 -4.73 -4.93
N TYR A 117 10.33 -3.64 -5.29
CA TYR A 117 10.56 -2.95 -6.55
C TYR A 117 12.00 -2.46 -6.68
N LEU A 118 12.57 -1.87 -5.61
CA LEU A 118 13.95 -1.39 -5.61
C LEU A 118 14.97 -2.53 -5.65
N LEU A 119 14.72 -3.63 -4.93
CA LEU A 119 15.68 -4.74 -4.80
C LEU A 119 15.63 -5.68 -6.01
N ASP A 120 14.46 -6.03 -6.49
CA ASP A 120 14.28 -7.02 -7.55
C ASP A 120 14.31 -6.41 -8.95
N ARG A 121 13.68 -5.23 -9.16
CA ARG A 121 13.63 -4.56 -10.46
C ARG A 121 14.77 -3.56 -10.67
N LYS A 122 15.37 -3.03 -9.59
CA LYS A 122 16.46 -2.04 -9.61
C LYS A 122 16.19 -0.89 -10.59
N PRO A 123 15.03 -0.24 -10.48
CA PRO A 123 14.57 0.73 -11.48
C PRO A 123 15.42 1.99 -11.48
N ASP A 124 15.77 2.49 -12.67
CA ASP A 124 16.39 3.79 -12.80
C ASP A 124 15.44 4.92 -12.36
N GLY A 125 16.01 6.01 -11.88
CA GLY A 125 15.30 7.26 -11.63
C GLY A 125 14.48 7.30 -10.32
N VAL A 126 14.55 6.31 -9.45
CA VAL A 126 14.04 6.43 -8.09
C VAL A 126 15.10 7.14 -7.24
N LEU A 127 14.84 8.41 -6.90
CA LEU A 127 15.81 9.26 -6.21
C LEU A 127 15.83 9.06 -4.70
N SER A 128 14.70 8.72 -4.13
CA SER A 128 14.58 8.37 -2.71
C SER A 128 13.33 7.52 -2.45
N VAL A 129 13.34 6.82 -1.32
CA VAL A 129 12.19 6.10 -0.82
C VAL A 129 11.87 6.55 0.61
N THR A 130 10.59 6.75 0.89
CA THR A 130 10.05 6.95 2.24
C THR A 130 9.22 5.74 2.62
N LEU A 131 9.61 5.07 3.68
CA LEU A 131 8.92 3.91 4.22
C LEU A 131 8.16 4.31 5.49
N SER A 132 6.88 4.00 5.56
CA SER A 132 6.00 4.36 6.65
C SER A 132 5.26 3.12 7.14
N SER A 133 5.40 2.78 8.43
CA SER A 133 4.72 1.65 9.08
C SER A 133 4.78 0.37 8.23
N THR A 134 5.96 0.01 7.73
CA THR A 134 6.17 -1.13 6.82
C THR A 134 7.10 -2.17 7.41
N LEU A 135 7.09 -3.35 6.80
CA LEU A 135 7.95 -4.46 7.19
C LEU A 135 9.03 -4.71 6.11
N SER A 136 10.26 -4.95 6.57
CA SER A 136 11.39 -5.35 5.72
C SER A 136 11.53 -6.88 5.64
N SER A 137 11.05 -7.61 6.65
CA SER A 137 11.15 -9.06 6.76
C SER A 137 9.81 -9.65 7.23
N ALA A 138 9.27 -10.60 6.48
CA ALA A 138 8.04 -11.30 6.87
C ALA A 138 8.26 -12.22 8.09
N SER A 139 9.46 -12.81 8.23
CA SER A 139 9.80 -13.65 9.38
C SER A 139 9.89 -12.83 10.66
N LEU A 140 10.61 -11.69 10.62
CA LEU A 140 10.68 -10.79 11.74
C LEU A 140 9.30 -10.23 12.12
N TRP A 141 8.49 -9.85 11.13
CA TRP A 141 7.13 -9.39 11.38
C TRP A 141 6.27 -10.45 12.10
N LYS A 142 6.39 -11.72 11.67
CA LYS A 142 5.70 -12.84 12.33
C LYS A 142 6.18 -13.02 13.77
N GLU A 143 7.49 -13.00 13.98
CA GLU A 143 8.10 -13.12 15.31
C GLU A 143 7.60 -12.02 16.25
N GLU A 144 7.66 -10.77 15.81
CA GLU A 144 7.24 -9.62 16.61
C GLU A 144 5.73 -9.60 16.87
N THR A 145 4.90 -9.97 15.88
CA THR A 145 3.45 -10.09 16.11
C THR A 145 3.15 -11.19 17.14
N HIS A 146 3.85 -12.32 17.10
CA HIS A 146 3.70 -13.37 18.12
C HIS A 146 4.21 -12.93 19.49
N HIS A 147 5.27 -12.11 19.54
CA HIS A 147 5.72 -11.50 20.79
C HIS A 147 4.62 -10.61 21.41
N LEU A 148 3.94 -9.80 20.59
CA LEU A 148 2.84 -8.96 21.05
C LEU A 148 1.67 -9.77 21.66
N LEU A 149 1.44 -11.02 21.22
CA LEU A 149 0.44 -11.90 21.85
C LEU A 149 0.72 -12.18 23.34
N SER A 150 1.95 -12.01 23.79
CA SER A 150 2.31 -12.18 25.20
C SER A 150 1.68 -11.14 26.13
N TYR A 151 1.22 -10.02 25.59
CA TYR A 151 0.53 -8.96 26.34
C TYR A 151 -0.99 -9.13 26.41
N LEU A 152 -1.54 -10.12 25.69
CA LEU A 152 -2.95 -10.45 25.75
C LEU A 152 -3.28 -11.40 26.90
N PRO A 153 -4.53 -11.42 27.38
CA PRO A 153 -5.04 -12.49 28.24
C PRO A 153 -4.80 -13.87 27.62
N SER A 154 -4.53 -14.88 28.43
CA SER A 154 -4.19 -16.23 27.94
C SER A 154 -5.21 -16.82 27.01
N TYR A 155 -6.50 -16.63 27.29
CA TYR A 155 -7.60 -17.16 26.46
C TYR A 155 -7.65 -16.50 25.07
N GLU A 156 -7.34 -15.22 24.94
CA GLU A 156 -7.27 -14.51 23.65
C GLU A 156 -6.07 -14.96 22.83
N LYS A 157 -4.90 -15.04 23.49
CA LYS A 157 -3.70 -15.58 22.87
C LYS A 157 -3.92 -16.99 22.32
N GLU A 158 -4.54 -17.89 23.11
CA GLU A 158 -4.85 -19.25 22.71
C GLU A 158 -5.81 -19.28 21.51
N ALA A 159 -6.84 -18.42 21.51
CA ALA A 159 -7.79 -18.33 20.40
C ALA A 159 -7.09 -17.91 19.08
N LEU A 160 -6.19 -16.91 19.14
CA LEU A 160 -5.43 -16.44 17.98
C LEU A 160 -4.48 -17.53 17.45
N LEU A 161 -3.71 -18.18 18.31
CA LEU A 161 -2.76 -19.22 17.92
C LEU A 161 -3.48 -20.45 17.35
N LYS A 162 -4.60 -20.86 17.94
CA LYS A 162 -5.42 -21.97 17.43
C LYS A 162 -5.98 -21.68 16.05
N ALA A 163 -6.45 -20.46 15.81
CA ALA A 163 -6.95 -20.06 14.51
C ALA A 163 -5.85 -20.06 13.43
N GLU A 164 -4.66 -19.61 13.78
CA GLU A 164 -3.48 -19.69 12.87
C GLU A 164 -3.10 -21.12 12.56
N GLU A 165 -3.04 -22.01 13.55
CA GLU A 165 -2.69 -23.42 13.36
C GLU A 165 -3.71 -24.15 12.48
N ALA A 166 -5.00 -23.86 12.69
CA ALA A 166 -6.09 -24.45 11.91
C ALA A 166 -6.29 -23.78 10.54
N MET A 167 -5.66 -22.62 10.29
CA MET A 167 -5.96 -21.74 9.15
C MET A 167 -7.45 -21.43 9.04
N ASP A 168 -8.14 -21.36 10.18
CA ASP A 168 -9.57 -21.04 10.30
C ASP A 168 -9.77 -19.83 11.22
N PHE A 169 -10.20 -18.75 10.63
CA PHE A 169 -10.38 -17.46 11.26
C PHE A 169 -11.86 -17.10 11.45
N SER A 170 -12.76 -18.07 11.38
CA SER A 170 -14.22 -17.85 11.37
C SER A 170 -14.86 -17.83 12.77
N SER A 171 -14.14 -18.26 13.82
CA SER A 171 -14.72 -18.36 15.17
C SER A 171 -14.95 -17.00 15.82
N LEU A 172 -15.96 -16.92 16.68
CA LEU A 172 -16.26 -15.70 17.44
C LEU A 172 -15.13 -15.36 18.43
N GLU A 173 -14.51 -16.37 19.02
CA GLU A 173 -13.38 -16.23 19.92
C GLU A 173 -12.18 -15.57 19.22
N TYR A 174 -11.90 -16.01 17.98
CA TYR A 174 -10.86 -15.38 17.16
C TYR A 174 -11.21 -13.92 16.89
N HIS A 175 -12.43 -13.62 16.44
CA HIS A 175 -12.81 -12.25 16.10
C HIS A 175 -12.70 -11.30 17.29
N ASN A 176 -13.17 -11.71 18.47
CA ASN A 176 -13.08 -10.89 19.68
C ASN A 176 -11.61 -10.67 20.11
N ALA A 177 -10.80 -11.73 20.09
CA ALA A 177 -9.37 -11.63 20.42
C ALA A 177 -8.60 -10.78 19.43
N TYR A 178 -8.91 -10.92 18.13
CA TYR A 178 -8.27 -10.14 17.08
C TYR A 178 -8.65 -8.66 17.15
N GLU A 179 -9.90 -8.33 17.44
CA GLU A 179 -10.35 -6.95 17.63
C GLU A 179 -9.60 -6.29 18.77
N HIS A 180 -9.47 -6.97 19.92
CA HIS A 180 -8.69 -6.46 21.05
C HIS A 180 -7.21 -6.27 20.70
N TYR A 181 -6.58 -7.27 20.05
CA TYR A 181 -5.22 -7.17 19.53
C TYR A 181 -5.04 -5.98 18.59
N TYR A 182 -5.99 -5.80 17.65
CA TYR A 182 -5.96 -4.72 16.67
C TYR A 182 -6.00 -3.35 17.34
N HIS A 183 -6.88 -3.14 18.32
CA HIS A 183 -6.99 -1.88 19.04
C HIS A 183 -5.74 -1.56 19.87
N LEU A 184 -5.12 -2.56 20.46
CA LEU A 184 -3.91 -2.35 21.26
C LEU A 184 -2.68 -2.03 20.41
N PHE A 185 -2.50 -2.68 19.26
CA PHE A 185 -1.20 -2.70 18.58
C PHE A 185 -1.21 -2.16 17.15
N ILE A 186 -2.36 -2.01 16.51
CA ILE A 186 -2.46 -1.65 15.10
C ILE A 186 -3.24 -0.36 14.89
N GLY A 187 -4.53 -0.32 15.25
CA GLY A 187 -5.43 0.79 14.96
C GLY A 187 -5.52 1.87 16.03
N GLY A 188 -5.02 1.58 17.23
CA GLY A 188 -5.19 2.46 18.39
C GLY A 188 -6.63 2.54 18.91
N PRO A 189 -6.84 3.16 20.08
CA PRO A 189 -8.19 3.43 20.59
C PRO A 189 -8.87 4.49 19.71
N PHE A 190 -10.14 4.26 19.41
CA PHE A 190 -11.02 5.27 18.81
C PHE A 190 -11.45 6.29 19.84
#